data_1f63cc152dddc4afec995dca2ef133d2
#
_entry.id   1f63cc152dddc4afec995dca2ef133d2
#
_cell.length_a   1.000
_cell.length_b   1.000
_cell.length_c   1.000
_cell.angle_alpha   90.00
_cell.angle_beta   90.00
_cell.angle_gamma   90.00
#
_symmetry.space_group_name_H-M   'P 1'
#
loop_
_entity.id
_entity.type
_entity.pdbx_description
1 polymer ?
#
loop_
_entity_poly.entity_id
_entity_poly.type
_entity_poly.pdbx_seq_one_letter_code
_entity_poly.pdbx_strand_id
1 'polypeptide(L)'
;SMERVDATMHGWELTVQANKADTDANYIACLDAALTPERVDAVNIGIAGMNLFTMAYGYELVRERGIASGVDYEMLAGMATPQSHAVRDTVGPLLYYVPVVRPEEYDVAVAYLVRRLEENAAPENFMSNVFDLEEADTFALEEKRFRDAAGLVSGLAYGPRRKQNRFERTVVPDRFENTRDTDPALHANIEWAEKIASRIPGSKLGADVVAENMVNSDAEARKVVESVAAAAKKWAARTGKERAQVLRSVAQAIEDHRGELIEVAGSEAGKAIDQGDVEVSEAIDFALYYADLAEELDSLEGAAYVPVSTTLVTPPWNFPIAIPAGGVLAALATGSGVVYKPAKLTRRTGSFLAKLMWEAGVPRDVLALLGRHPLPRFCASRPHLAGSFVHIPLDLRVGGSEGVGSDA
;
A
#
# COMPACT_ATOMS: atom_id res chain seq x y z
N SER A 1 16.22 -3.55 4.24
CA SER A 1 16.33 -2.09 4.17
C SER A 1 14.97 -1.45 4.42
N MET A 2 14.92 -0.22 4.89
CA MET A 2 13.66 0.53 5.10
C MET A 2 12.89 0.66 3.79
N GLU A 3 13.58 0.91 2.68
CA GLU A 3 12.99 0.96 1.34
C GLU A 3 12.19 -0.31 0.98
N ARG A 4 12.66 -1.49 1.38
CA ARG A 4 11.94 -2.74 1.13
C ARG A 4 10.66 -2.82 1.97
N VAL A 5 10.72 -2.41 3.23
CA VAL A 5 9.55 -2.38 4.13
C VAL A 5 8.50 -1.43 3.57
N ASP A 6 8.91 -0.21 3.23
CA ASP A 6 8.04 0.83 2.71
C ASP A 6 7.37 0.40 1.38
N ALA A 7 8.15 -0.12 0.43
CA ALA A 7 7.62 -0.64 -0.82
C ALA A 7 6.61 -1.78 -0.60
N THR A 8 6.88 -2.68 0.35
CA THR A 8 5.97 -3.79 0.66
C THR A 8 4.67 -3.28 1.29
N MET A 9 4.74 -2.31 2.20
CA MET A 9 3.56 -1.76 2.88
C MET A 9 2.59 -1.06 1.92
N HIS A 10 3.11 -0.38 0.90
CA HIS A 10 2.32 0.39 -0.05
C HIS A 10 2.10 -0.31 -1.41
N GLY A 11 2.60 -1.54 -1.57
CA GLY A 11 2.50 -2.29 -2.82
C GLY A 11 3.34 -1.71 -3.97
N TRP A 12 4.37 -0.91 -3.69
CA TRP A 12 5.24 -0.33 -4.72
C TRP A 12 6.31 -1.28 -5.19
N GLU A 13 6.76 -1.11 -6.44
CA GLU A 13 7.92 -1.84 -6.94
C GLU A 13 9.17 -1.47 -6.13
N LEU A 14 9.95 -2.50 -5.78
CA LEU A 14 11.20 -2.32 -5.06
C LEU A 14 12.24 -1.65 -5.96
N THR A 15 12.77 -0.50 -5.52
CA THR A 15 13.79 0.26 -6.27
C THR A 15 15.21 -0.24 -6.04
N VAL A 16 15.49 -0.80 -4.85
CA VAL A 16 16.78 -1.41 -4.54
C VAL A 16 16.91 -2.80 -5.19
N GLN A 17 18.15 -3.26 -5.38
CA GLN A 17 18.40 -4.57 -5.97
C GLN A 17 17.89 -5.71 -5.07
N ALA A 18 17.46 -6.81 -5.69
CA ALA A 18 16.83 -7.92 -4.97
C ALA A 18 17.82 -8.73 -4.12
N ASN A 19 19.07 -8.84 -4.58
CA ASN A 19 20.12 -9.64 -3.94
C ASN A 19 21.49 -8.95 -4.00
N LYS A 20 22.49 -9.54 -3.34
CA LYS A 20 23.83 -8.99 -3.25
C LYS A 20 24.56 -8.98 -4.59
N ALA A 21 24.43 -10.03 -5.40
CA ALA A 21 25.11 -10.13 -6.71
C ALA A 21 24.64 -9.03 -7.68
N ASP A 22 23.32 -8.78 -7.73
CA ASP A 22 22.76 -7.68 -8.53
C ASP A 22 23.19 -6.31 -7.99
N THR A 23 23.33 -6.17 -6.67
CA THR A 23 23.83 -4.93 -6.04
C THR A 23 25.25 -4.66 -6.44
N ASP A 24 26.12 -5.68 -6.38
CA ASP A 24 27.53 -5.56 -6.78
C ASP A 24 27.68 -5.29 -8.28
N ALA A 25 26.90 -5.99 -9.11
CA ALA A 25 26.85 -5.73 -10.55
C ALA A 25 26.43 -4.29 -10.87
N ASN A 26 25.40 -3.80 -10.18
CA ASN A 26 24.95 -2.42 -10.34
C ASN A 26 26.01 -1.40 -9.90
N TYR A 27 26.76 -1.68 -8.83
CA TYR A 27 27.85 -0.82 -8.39
C TYR A 27 28.97 -0.75 -9.44
N ILE A 28 29.38 -1.89 -10.01
CA ILE A 28 30.35 -1.97 -11.10
C ILE A 28 29.87 -1.16 -12.32
N ALA A 29 28.59 -1.32 -12.69
CA ALA A 29 28.01 -0.55 -13.79
C ALA A 29 27.98 0.96 -13.52
N CYS A 30 27.71 1.37 -12.29
CA CYS A 30 27.75 2.78 -11.87
C CYS A 30 29.17 3.35 -11.94
N LEU A 31 30.19 2.59 -11.51
CA LEU A 31 31.59 3.01 -11.63
C LEU A 31 31.98 3.20 -13.10
N ASP A 32 31.67 2.25 -13.95
CA ASP A 32 31.95 2.33 -15.38
C ASP A 32 31.30 3.54 -16.05
N ALA A 33 30.03 3.75 -15.72
CA ALA A 33 29.25 4.89 -16.23
C ALA A 33 29.74 6.24 -15.70
N ALA A 34 30.10 6.33 -14.42
CA ALA A 34 30.51 7.58 -13.77
C ALA A 34 31.91 8.02 -14.15
N LEU A 35 32.85 7.09 -14.20
CA LEU A 35 34.29 7.35 -14.41
C LEU A 35 34.63 7.59 -15.88
N THR A 36 34.01 8.57 -16.53
CA THR A 36 34.34 9.00 -17.89
C THR A 36 34.96 10.40 -17.88
N PRO A 37 35.85 10.75 -18.83
CA PRO A 37 36.48 12.07 -18.89
C PRO A 37 35.46 13.21 -18.83
N GLU A 38 34.37 13.13 -19.60
CA GLU A 38 33.32 14.18 -19.65
C GLU A 38 32.61 14.39 -18.30
N ARG A 39 32.41 13.30 -17.55
CA ARG A 39 31.73 13.40 -16.25
C ARG A 39 32.65 13.88 -15.13
N VAL A 40 33.88 13.41 -15.14
CA VAL A 40 34.90 13.81 -14.19
C VAL A 40 35.32 15.27 -14.37
N ASP A 41 35.30 15.79 -15.61
CA ASP A 41 35.50 17.22 -15.88
C ASP A 41 34.37 18.09 -15.30
N ALA A 42 33.14 17.55 -15.20
CA ALA A 42 31.98 18.27 -14.70
C ALA A 42 31.85 18.21 -13.17
N VAL A 43 32.27 17.09 -12.54
CA VAL A 43 32.12 16.85 -11.10
C VAL A 43 33.16 15.87 -10.60
N ASN A 44 33.70 16.11 -9.39
CA ASN A 44 34.55 15.13 -8.72
C ASN A 44 33.74 13.90 -8.30
N ILE A 45 34.30 12.71 -8.50
CA ILE A 45 33.66 11.44 -8.21
C ILE A 45 34.41 10.71 -7.11
N GLY A 46 33.71 10.44 -5.99
CA GLY A 46 34.21 9.61 -4.90
C GLY A 46 33.92 8.13 -5.12
N ILE A 47 34.96 7.30 -5.18
CA ILE A 47 34.83 5.84 -5.17
C ILE A 47 34.79 5.38 -3.72
N ALA A 48 33.59 5.13 -3.19
CA ALA A 48 33.37 4.72 -1.81
C ALA A 48 33.09 3.24 -1.68
N GLY A 49 33.86 2.53 -0.87
CA GLY A 49 33.64 1.10 -0.63
C GLY A 49 34.68 0.45 0.27
N MET A 50 34.34 -0.75 0.76
CA MET A 50 35.25 -1.57 1.57
C MET A 50 35.73 -2.83 0.80
N ASN A 51 35.09 -3.15 -0.34
CA ASN A 51 35.46 -4.29 -1.16
C ASN A 51 36.69 -3.96 -2.03
N LEU A 52 37.81 -4.65 -1.75
CA LEU A 52 39.06 -4.38 -2.42
C LEU A 52 39.04 -4.67 -3.92
N PHE A 53 38.21 -5.63 -4.37
CA PHE A 53 38.11 -5.92 -5.83
C PHE A 53 37.40 -4.79 -6.58
N THR A 54 36.34 -4.21 -6.01
CA THR A 54 35.69 -3.04 -6.63
C THR A 54 36.54 -1.79 -6.54
N MET A 55 37.32 -1.59 -5.46
CA MET A 55 38.25 -0.49 -5.32
C MET A 55 39.38 -0.61 -6.38
N ALA A 56 39.96 -1.80 -6.57
CA ALA A 56 40.96 -2.07 -7.57
C ALA A 56 40.41 -1.87 -8.99
N TYR A 57 39.17 -2.33 -9.24
CA TYR A 57 38.53 -2.11 -10.54
C TYR A 57 38.36 -0.62 -10.85
N GLY A 58 37.85 0.16 -9.87
CA GLY A 58 37.73 1.62 -10.00
C GLY A 58 39.10 2.29 -10.26
N TYR A 59 40.16 1.86 -9.54
CA TYR A 59 41.52 2.37 -9.72
C TYR A 59 42.04 2.09 -11.12
N GLU A 60 41.85 0.88 -11.65
CA GLU A 60 42.31 0.53 -13.02
C GLU A 60 41.51 1.32 -14.09
N LEU A 61 40.20 1.55 -13.91
CA LEU A 61 39.43 2.42 -14.80
C LEU A 61 39.94 3.85 -14.80
N VAL A 62 40.22 4.41 -13.62
CA VAL A 62 40.78 5.76 -13.47
C VAL A 62 42.15 5.90 -14.18
N ARG A 63 42.98 4.88 -14.00
CA ARG A 63 44.31 4.84 -14.62
C ARG A 63 44.21 4.70 -16.15
N GLU A 64 43.39 3.77 -16.65
CA GLU A 64 43.20 3.53 -18.09
C GLU A 64 42.64 4.77 -18.80
N ARG A 65 41.69 5.47 -18.15
CA ARG A 65 40.97 6.64 -18.70
C ARG A 65 41.73 7.95 -18.48
N GLY A 66 42.76 7.96 -17.66
CA GLY A 66 43.60 9.14 -17.40
C GLY A 66 42.89 10.27 -16.62
N ILE A 67 41.98 9.93 -15.71
CA ILE A 67 41.08 10.87 -15.05
C ILE A 67 41.35 11.05 -13.54
N ALA A 68 42.55 10.75 -13.09
CA ALA A 68 42.90 10.75 -11.65
C ALA A 68 42.66 12.08 -10.94
N SER A 69 42.74 13.22 -11.64
CA SER A 69 42.63 14.54 -11.03
C SER A 69 41.23 14.89 -10.52
N GLY A 70 40.19 14.17 -10.93
CA GLY A 70 38.81 14.42 -10.54
C GLY A 70 38.16 13.23 -9.80
N VAL A 71 39.00 12.32 -9.25
CA VAL A 71 38.49 11.14 -8.53
C VAL A 71 39.13 11.02 -7.16
N ASP A 72 38.31 10.85 -6.16
CA ASP A 72 38.67 10.57 -4.76
C ASP A 72 38.35 9.12 -4.39
N TYR A 73 39.10 8.58 -3.44
CA TYR A 73 38.81 7.24 -2.86
C TYR A 73 38.40 7.37 -1.42
N GLU A 74 37.36 6.62 -1.02
CA GLU A 74 36.75 6.74 0.28
C GLU A 74 36.56 5.38 0.95
N MET A 75 36.88 5.28 2.25
CA MET A 75 36.66 4.09 3.06
C MET A 75 36.13 4.44 4.44
N LEU A 76 35.45 3.49 5.07
CA LEU A 76 35.02 3.62 6.47
C LEU A 76 36.22 3.57 7.41
N ALA A 77 36.33 4.52 8.31
CA ALA A 77 37.38 4.50 9.34
C ALA A 77 37.15 3.38 10.36
N GLY A 78 38.24 2.73 10.78
CA GLY A 78 38.26 1.82 11.93
C GLY A 78 37.77 0.41 11.67
N MET A 79 37.27 0.08 10.47
CA MET A 79 36.69 -1.25 10.21
C MET A 79 37.68 -2.26 9.59
N ALA A 80 38.62 -1.80 8.79
CA ALA A 80 39.66 -2.65 8.14
C ALA A 80 40.93 -1.83 7.95
N THR A 81 41.59 -1.49 9.01
CA THR A 81 42.74 -0.56 9.02
C THR A 81 43.90 -1.03 8.14
N PRO A 82 44.37 -2.31 8.17
CA PRO A 82 45.44 -2.76 7.27
C PRO A 82 45.09 -2.62 5.81
N GLN A 83 43.85 -3.00 5.43
CA GLN A 83 43.37 -2.94 4.05
C GLN A 83 43.27 -1.47 3.57
N SER A 84 42.75 -0.58 4.42
CA SER A 84 42.68 0.84 4.09
C SER A 84 44.06 1.50 3.91
N HIS A 85 45.05 1.07 4.69
CA HIS A 85 46.44 1.51 4.50
C HIS A 85 47.00 1.02 3.14
N ALA A 86 46.76 -0.24 2.79
CA ALA A 86 47.20 -0.79 1.49
C ALA A 86 46.52 -0.03 0.32
N VAL A 87 45.22 0.29 0.43
CA VAL A 87 44.52 1.11 -0.57
C VAL A 87 45.18 2.51 -0.67
N ARG A 88 45.37 3.19 0.45
CA ARG A 88 45.99 4.51 0.52
C ARG A 88 47.41 4.49 -0.13
N ASP A 89 48.20 3.48 0.17
CA ASP A 89 49.55 3.35 -0.35
C ASP A 89 49.56 3.12 -1.89
N THR A 90 48.45 2.65 -2.44
CA THR A 90 48.28 2.42 -3.90
C THR A 90 47.68 3.62 -4.61
N VAL A 91 46.61 4.22 -4.08
CA VAL A 91 45.82 5.28 -4.74
C VAL A 91 46.28 6.69 -4.37
N GLY A 92 47.08 6.86 -3.30
CA GLY A 92 47.48 8.14 -2.73
C GLY A 92 46.50 8.60 -1.63
N PRO A 93 46.05 9.85 -1.64
CA PRO A 93 45.14 10.35 -0.62
C PRO A 93 43.86 9.51 -0.53
N LEU A 94 43.48 9.13 0.70
CA LEU A 94 42.28 8.36 1.00
C LEU A 94 41.39 9.12 2.00
N LEU A 95 40.14 9.37 1.65
CA LEU A 95 39.16 9.98 2.56
C LEU A 95 38.60 8.91 3.49
N TYR A 96 38.66 9.19 4.79
CA TYR A 96 38.05 8.32 5.79
C TYR A 96 36.69 8.88 6.22
N TYR A 97 35.62 8.13 5.96
CA TYR A 97 34.29 8.46 6.43
C TYR A 97 34.13 8.07 7.89
N VAL A 98 33.67 9.02 8.70
CA VAL A 98 33.30 8.82 10.11
C VAL A 98 31.98 9.49 10.38
N PRO A 99 31.13 8.96 11.28
CA PRO A 99 29.94 9.68 11.72
C PRO A 99 30.36 10.89 12.54
N VAL A 100 29.97 12.09 12.07
CA VAL A 100 30.18 13.35 12.78
C VAL A 100 28.83 13.86 13.24
N VAL A 101 28.63 13.85 14.56
CA VAL A 101 27.39 14.29 15.21
C VAL A 101 27.69 15.23 16.36
N ARG A 102 26.72 16.02 16.79
CA ARG A 102 26.83 16.80 18.03
C ARG A 102 26.82 15.84 19.22
N PRO A 103 27.40 16.23 20.37
CA PRO A 103 27.40 15.40 21.56
C PRO A 103 25.99 14.91 22.00
N GLU A 104 24.96 15.75 21.79
CA GLU A 104 23.57 15.49 22.11
C GLU A 104 22.92 14.43 21.19
N GLU A 105 23.54 14.19 20.03
CA GLU A 105 23.06 13.25 18.99
C GLU A 105 23.94 11.98 18.92
N TYR A 106 24.68 11.69 19.97
CA TYR A 106 25.61 10.54 20.00
C TYR A 106 24.93 9.19 19.77
N ASP A 107 23.69 9.03 20.22
CA ASP A 107 22.85 7.87 19.96
C ASP A 107 22.63 7.60 18.48
N VAL A 108 22.54 8.65 17.64
CA VAL A 108 22.43 8.54 16.18
C VAL A 108 23.71 7.93 15.58
N ALA A 109 24.89 8.36 16.07
CA ALA A 109 26.18 7.79 15.66
C ALA A 109 26.29 6.32 16.06
N VAL A 110 25.87 5.96 17.27
CA VAL A 110 25.85 4.57 17.74
C VAL A 110 24.91 3.72 16.88
N ALA A 111 23.70 4.20 16.62
CA ALA A 111 22.73 3.48 15.76
C ALA A 111 23.26 3.30 14.34
N TYR A 112 23.97 4.28 13.79
CA TYR A 112 24.65 4.17 12.50
C TYR A 112 25.70 3.05 12.52
N LEU A 113 26.58 3.05 13.51
CA LEU A 113 27.67 2.05 13.63
C LEU A 113 27.13 0.64 13.81
N VAL A 114 26.11 0.47 14.65
CA VAL A 114 25.47 -0.86 14.86
C VAL A 114 24.94 -1.42 13.52
N ARG A 115 24.22 -0.61 12.75
CA ARG A 115 23.74 -1.05 11.43
C ARG A 115 24.88 -1.42 10.47
N ARG A 116 26.00 -0.68 10.50
CA ARG A 116 27.17 -1.02 9.67
C ARG A 116 27.79 -2.35 10.10
N LEU A 117 27.88 -2.60 11.40
CA LEU A 117 28.41 -3.87 11.91
C LEU A 117 27.50 -5.05 11.51
N GLU A 118 26.19 -4.92 11.62
CA GLU A 118 25.22 -5.95 11.19
C GLU A 118 25.33 -6.24 9.68
N GLU A 119 25.40 -5.19 8.85
CA GLU A 119 25.54 -5.34 7.42
C GLU A 119 26.86 -6.01 7.03
N ASN A 120 27.95 -5.68 7.71
CA ASN A 120 29.28 -6.23 7.44
C ASN A 120 29.44 -7.67 7.93
N ALA A 121 28.64 -8.09 8.91
CA ALA A 121 28.65 -9.47 9.40
C ALA A 121 27.88 -10.47 8.51
N ALA A 122 27.15 -9.98 7.52
CA ALA A 122 26.41 -10.85 6.59
C ALA A 122 27.39 -11.72 5.76
N PRO A 123 27.17 -13.05 5.67
CA PRO A 123 28.11 -13.96 4.99
C PRO A 123 28.39 -13.63 3.51
N GLU A 124 27.46 -12.98 2.84
CA GLU A 124 27.60 -12.50 1.46
C GLU A 124 28.34 -11.17 1.34
N ASN A 125 28.62 -10.48 2.45
CA ASN A 125 29.35 -9.23 2.44
C ASN A 125 30.87 -9.50 2.44
N PHE A 126 31.60 -8.78 1.59
CA PHE A 126 33.06 -8.83 1.52
C PHE A 126 33.75 -8.68 2.90
N MET A 127 33.18 -7.81 3.76
CA MET A 127 33.74 -7.53 5.08
C MET A 127 33.73 -8.75 6.03
N SER A 128 32.86 -9.74 5.80
CA SER A 128 32.88 -10.98 6.59
C SER A 128 34.15 -11.80 6.40
N ASN A 129 34.83 -11.63 5.26
CA ASN A 129 36.03 -12.37 4.87
C ASN A 129 37.28 -11.49 4.82
N VAL A 130 37.18 -10.20 5.15
CA VAL A 130 38.25 -9.20 4.92
C VAL A 130 39.55 -9.51 5.67
N PHE A 131 39.48 -10.18 6.82
CA PHE A 131 40.64 -10.50 7.63
C PHE A 131 41.32 -11.84 7.25
N ASP A 132 40.63 -12.66 6.45
CA ASP A 132 41.11 -13.98 6.02
C ASP A 132 41.52 -14.00 4.52
N LEU A 133 41.66 -12.81 3.89
CA LEU A 133 41.99 -12.68 2.48
C LEU A 133 43.39 -13.22 2.11
N GLU A 134 44.27 -13.45 3.07
CA GLU A 134 45.59 -14.10 2.84
C GLU A 134 45.45 -15.61 2.55
N GLU A 135 44.31 -16.20 2.92
CA GLU A 135 43.97 -17.57 2.59
C GLU A 135 43.55 -17.69 1.12
N ALA A 136 44.20 -18.61 0.38
CA ALA A 136 43.97 -18.79 -1.05
C ALA A 136 42.50 -19.07 -1.40
N ASP A 137 41.82 -19.88 -0.58
CA ASP A 137 40.41 -20.23 -0.82
C ASP A 137 39.47 -19.04 -0.60
N THR A 138 39.73 -18.23 0.44
CA THR A 138 38.98 -17.02 0.74
C THR A 138 39.16 -15.96 -0.37
N PHE A 139 40.40 -15.75 -0.80
CA PHE A 139 40.70 -14.86 -1.91
C PHE A 139 39.97 -15.30 -3.20
N ALA A 140 40.07 -16.60 -3.55
CA ALA A 140 39.44 -17.16 -4.73
C ALA A 140 37.91 -17.05 -4.70
N LEU A 141 37.31 -17.19 -3.51
CA LEU A 141 35.86 -16.98 -3.31
C LEU A 141 35.46 -15.52 -3.62
N GLU A 142 36.17 -14.54 -3.07
CA GLU A 142 35.84 -13.12 -3.27
C GLU A 142 36.15 -12.68 -4.71
N GLU A 143 37.24 -13.18 -5.33
CA GLU A 143 37.50 -12.99 -6.75
C GLU A 143 36.36 -13.53 -7.60
N LYS A 144 35.90 -14.74 -7.31
CA LYS A 144 34.77 -15.34 -8.04
C LYS A 144 33.52 -14.49 -7.92
N ARG A 145 33.16 -14.03 -6.71
CA ARG A 145 32.01 -13.14 -6.47
C ARG A 145 32.08 -11.88 -7.31
N PHE A 146 33.24 -11.24 -7.35
CA PHE A 146 33.47 -10.06 -8.18
C PHE A 146 33.31 -10.36 -9.68
N ARG A 147 33.89 -11.45 -10.17
CA ARG A 147 33.78 -11.84 -11.58
C ARG A 147 32.36 -12.22 -11.98
N ASP A 148 31.64 -12.92 -11.11
CA ASP A 148 30.23 -13.25 -11.31
C ASP A 148 29.39 -11.97 -11.40
N ALA A 149 29.59 -11.01 -10.50
CA ALA A 149 28.90 -9.71 -10.52
C ALA A 149 29.23 -8.91 -11.79
N ALA A 150 30.49 -8.86 -12.19
CA ALA A 150 30.91 -8.20 -13.43
C ALA A 150 30.26 -8.82 -14.68
N GLY A 151 30.08 -10.16 -14.67
CA GLY A 151 29.39 -10.89 -15.74
C GLY A 151 27.90 -10.55 -15.85
N LEU A 152 27.25 -10.13 -14.75
CA LEU A 152 25.83 -9.75 -14.73
C LEU A 152 25.57 -8.32 -15.26
N VAL A 153 26.58 -7.46 -15.36
CA VAL A 153 26.41 -6.04 -15.73
C VAL A 153 25.65 -5.87 -17.05
N SER A 154 25.96 -6.68 -18.06
CA SER A 154 25.30 -6.59 -19.37
C SER A 154 23.82 -7.01 -19.36
N GLY A 155 23.39 -7.75 -18.35
CA GLY A 155 22.01 -8.22 -18.18
C GLY A 155 21.16 -7.34 -17.24
N LEU A 156 21.74 -6.30 -16.63
CA LEU A 156 20.99 -5.42 -15.73
C LEU A 156 19.95 -4.61 -16.48
N ALA A 157 18.76 -4.56 -15.91
CA ALA A 157 17.70 -3.67 -16.39
C ALA A 157 17.96 -2.24 -15.88
N TYR A 158 18.20 -1.33 -16.82
CA TYR A 158 18.37 0.10 -16.54
C TYR A 158 17.05 0.84 -16.73
N GLY A 159 16.77 1.78 -15.86
CA GLY A 159 15.60 2.65 -15.92
C GLY A 159 14.71 2.56 -14.67
N PRO A 160 13.72 3.44 -14.57
CA PRO A 160 12.86 3.51 -13.39
C PRO A 160 12.01 2.24 -13.29
N ARG A 161 12.00 1.63 -12.12
CA ARG A 161 11.15 0.47 -11.80
C ARG A 161 9.75 0.92 -11.42
N ARG A 162 9.61 2.00 -10.65
CA ARG A 162 8.35 2.63 -10.31
C ARG A 162 7.88 3.47 -11.49
N LYS A 163 6.67 3.17 -11.99
CA LYS A 163 6.10 3.78 -13.21
C LYS A 163 4.62 4.12 -13.07
N GLN A 164 4.10 4.03 -11.84
CA GLN A 164 2.69 4.34 -11.59
C GLN A 164 2.35 5.74 -12.10
N ASN A 165 1.19 5.87 -12.77
CA ASN A 165 0.69 7.13 -13.27
C ASN A 165 -0.82 7.20 -13.01
N ARG A 166 -1.23 8.03 -12.07
CA ARG A 166 -2.64 8.17 -11.67
C ARG A 166 -3.52 8.90 -12.69
N PHE A 167 -2.95 9.41 -13.77
CA PHE A 167 -3.73 9.87 -14.93
C PHE A 167 -4.12 8.72 -15.87
N GLU A 168 -3.48 7.58 -15.75
CA GLU A 168 -3.81 6.40 -16.51
C GLU A 168 -4.84 5.56 -15.74
N ARG A 169 -5.76 4.93 -16.47
CA ARG A 169 -6.75 4.06 -15.85
C ARG A 169 -6.10 2.82 -15.29
N THR A 170 -6.31 2.57 -14.00
CA THR A 170 -5.92 1.32 -13.34
C THR A 170 -7.07 0.31 -13.41
N VAL A 171 -6.77 -0.91 -13.84
CA VAL A 171 -7.74 -2.02 -13.82
C VAL A 171 -7.52 -2.81 -12.54
N VAL A 172 -8.58 -2.94 -11.73
CA VAL A 172 -8.52 -3.75 -10.52
C VAL A 172 -8.49 -5.25 -10.87
N PRO A 173 -7.80 -6.10 -10.08
CA PRO A 173 -7.75 -7.54 -10.33
C PRO A 173 -9.11 -8.21 -10.09
N ASP A 174 -9.33 -9.39 -10.70
CA ASP A 174 -10.55 -10.17 -10.50
C ASP A 174 -10.62 -10.87 -9.14
N ARG A 175 -9.49 -11.03 -8.48
CA ARG A 175 -9.34 -11.63 -7.14
C ARG A 175 -8.73 -10.64 -6.19
N PHE A 176 -8.94 -10.87 -4.90
CA PHE A 176 -8.37 -10.02 -3.87
C PHE A 176 -6.84 -10.02 -3.94
N GLU A 177 -6.30 -8.85 -4.13
CA GLU A 177 -4.90 -8.49 -3.95
C GLU A 177 -4.90 -7.09 -3.33
N ASN A 178 -3.95 -6.80 -2.43
CA ASN A 178 -3.87 -5.47 -1.84
C ASN A 178 -3.65 -4.40 -2.90
N THR A 179 -4.49 -3.40 -2.88
CA THR A 179 -4.43 -2.27 -3.81
C THR A 179 -3.21 -1.40 -3.52
N ARG A 180 -2.48 -1.04 -4.56
CA ARG A 180 -1.31 -0.18 -4.44
C ARG A 180 -1.70 1.25 -4.13
N ASP A 181 -1.07 1.82 -3.11
CA ASP A 181 -1.21 3.24 -2.81
C ASP A 181 -0.52 4.11 -3.86
N THR A 182 -0.88 5.38 -3.92
CA THR A 182 -0.26 6.34 -4.82
C THR A 182 1.17 6.63 -4.38
N ASP A 183 2.14 6.36 -5.26
CA ASP A 183 3.55 6.65 -5.01
C ASP A 183 3.83 8.16 -5.13
N PRO A 184 4.13 8.85 -4.02
CA PRO A 184 4.34 10.30 -4.01
C PRO A 184 5.70 10.72 -4.59
N ALA A 185 6.61 9.78 -4.88
CA ALA A 185 7.91 10.07 -5.49
C ALA A 185 7.81 10.29 -7.00
N LEU A 186 6.69 9.93 -7.64
CA LEU A 186 6.50 10.04 -9.08
C LEU A 186 5.88 11.38 -9.46
N HIS A 187 6.53 12.09 -10.38
CA HIS A 187 6.12 13.44 -10.80
C HIS A 187 4.67 13.49 -11.30
N ALA A 188 4.24 12.52 -12.11
CA ALA A 188 2.86 12.44 -12.58
C ALA A 188 1.84 12.34 -11.43
N ASN A 189 2.18 11.61 -10.36
CA ASN A 189 1.32 11.46 -9.19
C ASN A 189 1.29 12.74 -8.33
N ILE A 190 2.41 13.47 -8.26
CA ILE A 190 2.45 14.80 -7.60
C ILE A 190 1.52 15.76 -8.34
N GLU A 191 1.62 15.87 -9.67
CA GLU A 191 0.74 16.71 -10.47
C GLU A 191 -0.75 16.32 -10.34
N TRP A 192 -1.03 15.02 -10.27
CA TRP A 192 -2.38 14.51 -10.04
C TRP A 192 -2.92 14.94 -8.67
N ALA A 193 -2.11 14.82 -7.60
CA ALA A 193 -2.48 15.24 -6.25
C ALA A 193 -2.68 16.77 -6.16
N GLU A 194 -1.84 17.57 -6.82
CA GLU A 194 -1.98 19.03 -6.89
C GLU A 194 -3.30 19.45 -7.58
N LYS A 195 -3.71 18.74 -8.62
CA LYS A 195 -5.02 18.98 -9.26
C LYS A 195 -6.18 18.67 -8.33
N ILE A 196 -6.08 17.61 -7.52
CA ILE A 196 -7.09 17.32 -6.49
C ILE A 196 -7.11 18.45 -5.45
N ALA A 197 -5.94 18.80 -4.90
CA ALA A 197 -5.80 19.87 -3.91
C ALA A 197 -6.44 21.18 -4.36
N SER A 198 -6.27 21.54 -5.64
CA SER A 198 -6.85 22.76 -6.21
C SER A 198 -8.38 22.77 -6.26
N ARG A 199 -9.02 21.58 -6.33
CA ARG A 199 -10.49 21.44 -6.38
C ARG A 199 -11.15 21.36 -5.00
N ILE A 200 -10.41 20.89 -3.97
CA ILE A 200 -10.93 20.72 -2.61
C ILE A 200 -11.72 21.91 -2.07
N PRO A 201 -11.23 23.18 -2.14
CA PRO A 201 -11.94 24.32 -1.58
C PRO A 201 -13.31 24.61 -2.20
N GLY A 202 -13.48 24.27 -3.47
CA GLY A 202 -14.71 24.54 -4.24
C GLY A 202 -15.60 23.32 -4.46
N SER A 203 -15.21 22.15 -3.94
CA SER A 203 -15.90 20.90 -4.25
C SER A 203 -17.33 20.86 -3.71
N LYS A 204 -18.23 20.40 -4.57
CA LYS A 204 -19.66 20.15 -4.26
C LYS A 204 -20.06 18.70 -4.49
N LEU A 205 -19.08 17.83 -4.72
CA LEU A 205 -19.33 16.39 -4.93
C LEU A 205 -20.21 15.81 -3.82
N GLY A 206 -21.20 15.02 -4.21
CA GLY A 206 -22.15 14.37 -3.30
C GLY A 206 -23.27 15.26 -2.73
N ALA A 207 -23.27 16.58 -3.00
CA ALA A 207 -24.30 17.49 -2.46
C ALA A 207 -25.68 17.23 -3.06
N ASP A 208 -25.76 16.90 -4.33
CA ASP A 208 -26.95 16.49 -5.06
C ASP A 208 -27.55 15.21 -4.47
N VAL A 209 -26.70 14.20 -4.27
CA VAL A 209 -27.09 12.91 -3.70
C VAL A 209 -27.62 13.06 -2.26
N VAL A 210 -26.97 13.93 -1.46
CA VAL A 210 -27.51 14.29 -0.12
C VAL A 210 -28.90 14.89 -0.23
N ALA A 211 -29.13 15.83 -1.14
CA ALA A 211 -30.41 16.51 -1.30
C ALA A 211 -31.53 15.55 -1.73
N GLU A 212 -31.23 14.64 -2.67
CA GLU A 212 -32.20 13.63 -3.14
C GLU A 212 -32.63 12.63 -2.08
N ASN A 213 -31.75 12.32 -1.12
CA ASN A 213 -31.97 11.26 -0.12
C ASN A 213 -32.25 11.81 1.29
N MET A 214 -32.76 13.04 1.36
CA MET A 214 -33.15 13.66 2.63
C MET A 214 -34.39 12.99 3.22
N VAL A 215 -34.29 12.54 4.47
CA VAL A 215 -35.39 11.98 5.26
C VAL A 215 -35.70 12.95 6.39
N ASN A 216 -36.94 13.39 6.51
CA ASN A 216 -37.35 14.48 7.41
C ASN A 216 -38.22 14.01 8.57
N SER A 217 -38.66 12.75 8.57
CA SER A 217 -39.50 12.19 9.62
C SER A 217 -39.22 10.72 9.93
N ASP A 218 -39.60 10.28 11.12
CA ASP A 218 -39.55 8.86 11.53
C ASP A 218 -40.39 7.96 10.61
N ALA A 219 -41.49 8.50 10.09
CA ALA A 219 -42.37 7.78 9.18
C ALA A 219 -41.70 7.51 7.83
N GLU A 220 -40.99 8.51 7.28
CA GLU A 220 -40.20 8.34 6.07
C GLU A 220 -39.04 7.36 6.28
N ALA A 221 -38.32 7.47 7.40
CA ALA A 221 -37.26 6.55 7.74
C ALA A 221 -37.74 5.09 7.83
N ARG A 222 -38.93 4.85 8.42
CA ARG A 222 -39.56 3.51 8.44
C ARG A 222 -39.86 2.98 7.07
N LYS A 223 -40.41 3.81 6.18
CA LYS A 223 -40.64 3.41 4.76
C LYS A 223 -39.39 3.00 4.07
N VAL A 224 -38.26 3.72 4.28
CA VAL A 224 -36.97 3.34 3.73
C VAL A 224 -36.54 1.96 4.23
N VAL A 225 -36.59 1.71 5.53
CA VAL A 225 -36.25 0.41 6.11
C VAL A 225 -37.12 -0.73 5.58
N GLU A 226 -38.44 -0.49 5.51
CA GLU A 226 -39.41 -1.47 4.98
C GLU A 226 -39.15 -1.77 3.48
N SER A 227 -38.83 -0.73 2.69
CA SER A 227 -38.48 -0.88 1.27
C SER A 227 -37.22 -1.71 1.09
N VAL A 228 -36.16 -1.41 1.87
CA VAL A 228 -34.91 -2.18 1.86
C VAL A 228 -35.17 -3.64 2.25
N ALA A 229 -35.92 -3.89 3.30
CA ALA A 229 -36.24 -5.25 3.72
C ALA A 229 -37.03 -6.06 2.66
N ALA A 230 -37.89 -5.39 1.91
CA ALA A 230 -38.60 -6.02 0.79
C ALA A 230 -37.69 -6.33 -0.38
N ALA A 231 -36.82 -5.38 -0.75
CA ALA A 231 -35.86 -5.52 -1.87
C ALA A 231 -34.75 -6.55 -1.55
N ALA A 232 -34.33 -6.64 -0.29
CA ALA A 232 -33.31 -7.58 0.17
C ALA A 232 -33.63 -9.05 -0.18
N LYS A 233 -34.91 -9.42 -0.24
CA LYS A 233 -35.31 -10.78 -0.62
C LYS A 233 -34.83 -11.16 -2.02
N LYS A 234 -34.89 -10.23 -2.98
CA LYS A 234 -34.42 -10.45 -4.34
C LYS A 234 -32.89 -10.45 -4.40
N TRP A 235 -32.25 -9.59 -3.61
CA TRP A 235 -30.80 -9.55 -3.51
C TRP A 235 -30.23 -10.82 -2.89
N ALA A 236 -30.82 -11.30 -1.80
CA ALA A 236 -30.48 -12.55 -1.12
C ALA A 236 -30.66 -13.78 -1.99
N ALA A 237 -31.60 -13.75 -2.94
CA ALA A 237 -31.84 -14.85 -3.88
C ALA A 237 -30.78 -14.96 -4.99
N ARG A 238 -29.91 -13.96 -5.16
CA ARG A 238 -28.74 -14.04 -6.06
C ARG A 238 -27.72 -15.02 -5.48
N THR A 239 -27.00 -15.72 -6.36
CA THR A 239 -25.85 -16.52 -5.94
C THR A 239 -24.73 -15.62 -5.38
N GLY A 240 -23.83 -16.19 -4.58
CA GLY A 240 -22.62 -15.48 -4.12
C GLY A 240 -21.80 -14.95 -5.28
N LYS A 241 -21.68 -15.75 -6.35
CA LYS A 241 -20.99 -15.35 -7.59
C LYS A 241 -21.64 -14.12 -8.26
N GLU A 242 -22.95 -14.04 -8.33
CA GLU A 242 -23.63 -12.86 -8.91
C GLU A 242 -23.47 -11.61 -8.04
N ARG A 243 -23.47 -11.77 -6.71
CA ARG A 243 -23.16 -10.66 -5.80
C ARG A 243 -21.70 -10.23 -5.92
N ALA A 244 -20.77 -11.18 -5.95
CA ALA A 244 -19.33 -10.95 -6.13
C ALA A 244 -19.04 -10.13 -7.39
N GLN A 245 -19.70 -10.44 -8.51
CA GLN A 245 -19.52 -9.68 -9.75
C GLN A 245 -19.89 -8.19 -9.58
N VAL A 246 -20.97 -7.90 -8.85
CA VAL A 246 -21.35 -6.50 -8.56
C VAL A 246 -20.31 -5.83 -7.65
N LEU A 247 -19.80 -6.55 -6.63
CA LEU A 247 -18.78 -6.01 -5.73
C LEU A 247 -17.46 -5.69 -6.48
N ARG A 248 -17.04 -6.54 -7.40
CA ARG A 248 -15.88 -6.27 -8.28
C ARG A 248 -16.11 -5.04 -9.17
N SER A 249 -17.33 -4.86 -9.67
CA SER A 249 -17.69 -3.63 -10.39
C SER A 249 -17.63 -2.40 -9.49
N VAL A 250 -17.99 -2.53 -8.21
CA VAL A 250 -17.85 -1.47 -7.19
C VAL A 250 -16.37 -1.16 -6.95
N ALA A 251 -15.51 -2.18 -6.84
CA ALA A 251 -14.06 -1.97 -6.69
C ALA A 251 -13.50 -1.13 -7.83
N GLN A 252 -13.86 -1.47 -9.07
CA GLN A 252 -13.43 -0.70 -10.25
C GLN A 252 -14.00 0.73 -10.25
N ALA A 253 -15.26 0.92 -9.86
CA ALA A 253 -15.86 2.26 -9.79
C ALA A 253 -15.19 3.13 -8.72
N ILE A 254 -14.80 2.56 -7.58
CA ILE A 254 -14.04 3.26 -6.54
C ILE A 254 -12.65 3.65 -7.07
N GLU A 255 -11.94 2.76 -7.78
CA GLU A 255 -10.64 3.08 -8.37
C GLU A 255 -10.76 4.16 -9.46
N ASP A 256 -11.72 4.03 -10.37
CA ASP A 256 -11.95 5.00 -11.45
C ASP A 256 -12.28 6.41 -10.91
N HIS A 257 -12.81 6.51 -9.68
CA HIS A 257 -13.17 7.77 -9.00
C HIS A 257 -12.31 8.06 -7.76
N ARG A 258 -11.10 7.48 -7.68
CA ARG A 258 -10.16 7.68 -6.56
C ARG A 258 -9.95 9.16 -6.23
N GLY A 259 -9.66 9.96 -7.23
CA GLY A 259 -9.41 11.41 -7.07
C GLY A 259 -10.61 12.18 -6.54
N GLU A 260 -11.82 11.87 -6.98
CA GLU A 260 -13.05 12.52 -6.53
C GLU A 260 -13.42 12.12 -5.10
N LEU A 261 -13.18 10.86 -4.70
CA LEU A 261 -13.36 10.40 -3.31
C LEU A 261 -12.41 11.15 -2.36
N ILE A 262 -11.14 11.30 -2.74
CA ILE A 262 -10.15 12.08 -1.98
C ILE A 262 -10.56 13.56 -1.92
N GLU A 263 -11.00 14.13 -3.04
CA GLU A 263 -11.46 15.52 -3.12
C GLU A 263 -12.62 15.80 -2.18
N VAL A 264 -13.67 14.97 -2.20
CA VAL A 264 -14.84 15.19 -1.34
C VAL A 264 -14.51 14.98 0.12
N ALA A 265 -13.68 14.00 0.48
CA ALA A 265 -13.22 13.77 1.85
C ALA A 265 -12.34 14.92 2.36
N GLY A 266 -11.44 15.43 1.53
CA GLY A 266 -10.64 16.63 1.81
C GLY A 266 -11.51 17.88 2.01
N SER A 267 -12.49 18.09 1.13
CA SER A 267 -13.40 19.25 1.18
C SER A 267 -14.36 19.23 2.38
N GLU A 268 -14.82 18.06 2.82
CA GLU A 268 -15.86 17.93 3.87
C GLU A 268 -15.26 17.71 5.25
N ALA A 269 -14.20 16.91 5.36
CA ALA A 269 -13.58 16.51 6.62
C ALA A 269 -12.16 17.04 6.85
N GLY A 270 -11.59 17.74 5.86
CA GLY A 270 -10.20 18.19 5.94
C GLY A 270 -9.18 17.05 5.86
N LYS A 271 -9.55 15.92 5.25
CA LYS A 271 -8.67 14.76 5.10
C LYS A 271 -7.49 15.09 4.20
N ALA A 272 -6.27 14.76 4.61
CA ALA A 272 -5.08 14.91 3.77
C ALA A 272 -5.14 13.92 2.58
N ILE A 273 -4.52 14.28 1.45
CA ILE A 273 -4.62 13.51 0.20
C ILE A 273 -4.03 12.10 0.38
N ASP A 274 -2.87 11.99 1.00
CA ASP A 274 -2.20 10.72 1.30
C ASP A 274 -3.06 9.81 2.19
N GLN A 275 -3.68 10.35 3.23
CA GLN A 275 -4.60 9.61 4.08
C GLN A 275 -5.88 9.19 3.37
N GLY A 276 -6.39 10.06 2.49
CA GLY A 276 -7.56 9.74 1.66
C GLY A 276 -7.25 8.66 0.63
N ASP A 277 -6.05 8.66 0.07
CA ASP A 277 -5.59 7.67 -0.91
C ASP A 277 -5.56 6.26 -0.32
N VAL A 278 -4.97 6.10 0.87
CA VAL A 278 -4.95 4.81 1.60
C VAL A 278 -6.37 4.32 1.90
N GLU A 279 -7.30 5.21 2.30
CA GLU A 279 -8.69 4.82 2.52
C GLU A 279 -9.39 4.33 1.23
N VAL A 280 -9.06 4.92 0.08
CA VAL A 280 -9.61 4.44 -1.20
C VAL A 280 -9.04 3.08 -1.55
N SER A 281 -7.73 2.84 -1.33
CA SER A 281 -7.11 1.52 -1.49
C SER A 281 -7.80 0.48 -0.61
N GLU A 282 -8.00 0.78 0.66
CA GLU A 282 -8.67 -0.10 1.62
C GLU A 282 -10.14 -0.38 1.23
N ALA A 283 -10.86 0.61 0.70
CA ALA A 283 -12.22 0.43 0.22
C ALA A 283 -12.31 -0.52 -1.00
N ILE A 284 -11.32 -0.45 -1.89
CA ILE A 284 -11.19 -1.38 -3.03
C ILE A 284 -10.88 -2.79 -2.52
N ASP A 285 -9.94 -2.89 -1.56
CA ASP A 285 -9.57 -4.15 -0.93
C ASP A 285 -10.77 -4.83 -0.27
N PHE A 286 -11.58 -4.10 0.47
CA PHE A 286 -12.84 -4.61 1.02
C PHE A 286 -13.79 -5.11 -0.06
N ALA A 287 -13.91 -4.40 -1.18
CA ALA A 287 -14.80 -4.82 -2.25
C ALA A 287 -14.36 -6.13 -2.89
N LEU A 288 -13.07 -6.30 -3.15
CA LEU A 288 -12.50 -7.52 -3.73
C LEU A 288 -12.51 -8.68 -2.72
N TYR A 289 -12.10 -8.43 -1.47
CA TYR A 289 -12.09 -9.43 -0.41
C TYR A 289 -13.47 -9.99 -0.14
N TYR A 290 -14.49 -9.13 0.03
CA TYR A 290 -15.86 -9.58 0.24
C TYR A 290 -16.49 -10.17 -1.01
N ALA A 291 -16.03 -9.83 -2.20
CA ALA A 291 -16.44 -10.52 -3.42
C ALA A 291 -16.00 -11.98 -3.42
N ASP A 292 -14.72 -12.25 -3.06
CA ASP A 292 -14.21 -13.60 -2.97
C ASP A 292 -14.93 -14.39 -1.88
N LEU A 293 -15.14 -13.83 -0.70
CA LEU A 293 -15.91 -14.47 0.37
C LEU A 293 -17.38 -14.71 0.00
N ALA A 294 -18.00 -13.84 -0.81
CA ALA A 294 -19.37 -14.07 -1.27
C ALA A 294 -19.48 -15.33 -2.16
N GLU A 295 -18.47 -15.59 -2.99
CA GLU A 295 -18.43 -16.84 -3.78
C GLU A 295 -18.26 -18.08 -2.89
N GLU A 296 -17.49 -17.99 -1.81
CA GLU A 296 -17.30 -19.10 -0.86
C GLU A 296 -18.60 -19.48 -0.16
N LEU A 297 -19.51 -18.52 0.07
CA LEU A 297 -20.82 -18.81 0.68
C LEU A 297 -21.68 -19.78 -0.17
N ASP A 298 -21.47 -19.85 -1.48
CA ASP A 298 -22.20 -20.76 -2.36
C ASP A 298 -21.73 -22.23 -2.22
N SER A 299 -20.57 -22.46 -1.63
CA SER A 299 -19.92 -23.77 -1.49
C SER A 299 -19.84 -24.28 -0.05
N LEU A 300 -20.56 -23.67 0.90
CA LEU A 300 -20.56 -24.10 2.29
C LEU A 300 -21.08 -25.53 2.44
N GLU A 301 -20.27 -26.40 3.00
CA GLU A 301 -20.65 -27.77 3.32
C GLU A 301 -21.14 -27.90 4.77
N GLY A 302 -22.19 -28.67 4.99
CA GLY A 302 -22.70 -28.98 6.33
C GLY A 302 -23.44 -27.82 7.04
N ALA A 303 -23.64 -26.67 6.36
CA ALA A 303 -24.40 -25.53 6.90
C ALA A 303 -25.19 -24.84 5.78
N ALA A 304 -26.37 -24.31 6.14
CA ALA A 304 -27.16 -23.44 5.26
C ALA A 304 -26.96 -21.98 5.71
N TYR A 305 -26.45 -21.16 4.82
CA TYR A 305 -26.33 -19.74 5.08
C TYR A 305 -27.70 -19.04 4.93
N VAL A 306 -28.09 -18.25 5.95
CA VAL A 306 -29.33 -17.47 5.94
C VAL A 306 -28.98 -15.98 6.01
N PRO A 307 -29.19 -15.20 4.95
CA PRO A 307 -28.90 -13.78 4.94
C PRO A 307 -29.71 -13.00 5.99
N VAL A 308 -29.09 -12.04 6.65
CA VAL A 308 -29.79 -11.04 7.44
C VAL A 308 -30.58 -10.14 6.49
N SER A 309 -31.86 -9.94 6.78
CA SER A 309 -32.75 -9.18 5.88
C SER A 309 -32.29 -7.74 5.67
N THR A 310 -31.88 -7.04 6.74
CA THR A 310 -31.48 -5.63 6.67
C THR A 310 -30.38 -5.31 7.67
N THR A 311 -29.32 -4.68 7.20
CA THR A 311 -28.20 -4.18 7.99
C THR A 311 -28.21 -2.66 8.02
N LEU A 312 -28.08 -2.08 9.22
CA LEU A 312 -27.89 -0.65 9.41
C LEU A 312 -26.40 -0.33 9.52
N VAL A 313 -25.87 0.50 8.63
CA VAL A 313 -24.49 0.95 8.62
C VAL A 313 -24.39 2.41 9.03
N THR A 314 -23.76 2.67 10.20
CA THR A 314 -23.58 4.01 10.78
C THR A 314 -22.13 4.27 11.14
N PRO A 315 -21.26 4.51 10.14
CA PRO A 315 -19.82 4.63 10.35
C PRO A 315 -19.46 5.96 11.04
N PRO A 316 -18.26 6.04 11.65
CA PRO A 316 -17.70 7.29 12.15
C PRO A 316 -17.33 8.23 11.00
N TRP A 317 -16.92 9.46 11.35
CA TRP A 317 -16.58 10.51 10.38
C TRP A 317 -15.09 10.52 9.98
N ASN A 318 -14.21 9.98 10.83
CA ASN A 318 -12.75 10.10 10.69
C ASN A 318 -12.13 9.20 9.61
N PHE A 319 -12.84 8.14 9.22
CA PHE A 319 -12.51 7.28 8.06
C PHE A 319 -13.73 7.23 7.13
N PRO A 320 -13.97 8.30 6.35
CA PRO A 320 -15.25 8.49 5.66
C PRO A 320 -15.42 7.65 4.39
N ILE A 321 -14.39 6.96 3.93
CA ILE A 321 -14.39 6.12 2.72
C ILE A 321 -14.28 4.64 3.10
N ALA A 322 -13.20 4.24 3.79
CA ALA A 322 -12.89 2.84 4.06
C ALA A 322 -13.92 2.18 4.98
N ILE A 323 -14.19 2.75 6.16
CA ILE A 323 -15.10 2.12 7.14
C ILE A 323 -16.53 2.01 6.59
N PRO A 324 -17.12 3.03 5.94
CA PRO A 324 -18.41 2.88 5.28
C PRO A 324 -18.40 1.80 4.20
N ALA A 325 -17.40 1.78 3.33
CA ALA A 325 -17.25 0.78 2.28
C ALA A 325 -17.22 -0.62 2.87
N GLY A 326 -16.38 -0.87 3.87
CA GLY A 326 -16.27 -2.17 4.54
C GLY A 326 -17.61 -2.65 5.11
N GLY A 327 -18.33 -1.78 5.83
CA GLY A 327 -19.62 -2.13 6.40
C GLY A 327 -20.72 -2.40 5.38
N VAL A 328 -20.81 -1.57 4.34
CA VAL A 328 -21.81 -1.72 3.27
C VAL A 328 -21.51 -2.96 2.44
N LEU A 329 -20.26 -3.13 2.01
CA LEU A 329 -19.87 -4.23 1.12
C LEU A 329 -19.96 -5.60 1.80
N ALA A 330 -19.58 -5.70 3.08
CA ALA A 330 -19.76 -6.93 3.86
C ALA A 330 -21.24 -7.35 3.93
N ALA A 331 -22.13 -6.39 4.20
CA ALA A 331 -23.56 -6.67 4.25
C ALA A 331 -24.12 -7.08 2.87
N LEU A 332 -23.72 -6.39 1.80
CA LEU A 332 -24.12 -6.74 0.43
C LEU A 332 -23.60 -8.11 0.00
N ALA A 333 -22.34 -8.43 0.33
CA ALA A 333 -21.73 -9.73 0.05
C ALA A 333 -22.54 -10.89 0.62
N THR A 334 -23.05 -10.69 1.86
CA THR A 334 -23.87 -11.68 2.57
C THR A 334 -25.35 -11.69 2.15
N GLY A 335 -25.75 -10.91 1.15
CA GLY A 335 -27.12 -10.87 0.66
C GLY A 335 -28.09 -10.01 1.48
N SER A 336 -27.58 -9.22 2.42
CA SER A 336 -28.39 -8.27 3.20
C SER A 336 -28.75 -7.03 2.38
N GLY A 337 -29.93 -6.46 2.61
CA GLY A 337 -30.20 -5.08 2.24
C GLY A 337 -29.52 -4.13 3.22
N VAL A 338 -29.18 -2.94 2.77
CA VAL A 338 -28.41 -1.98 3.58
C VAL A 338 -29.14 -0.65 3.70
N VAL A 339 -29.31 -0.21 4.95
CA VAL A 339 -29.68 1.16 5.27
C VAL A 339 -28.42 1.88 5.71
N TYR A 340 -27.91 2.75 4.86
CA TYR A 340 -26.65 3.47 5.10
C TYR A 340 -26.90 4.89 5.59
N LYS A 341 -26.42 5.21 6.78
CA LYS A 341 -26.52 6.53 7.41
C LYS A 341 -25.11 7.11 7.60
N PRO A 342 -24.57 7.89 6.67
CA PRO A 342 -23.30 8.56 6.83
C PRO A 342 -23.25 9.45 8.07
N ALA A 343 -22.06 9.62 8.64
CA ALA A 343 -21.85 10.58 9.72
C ALA A 343 -22.18 12.01 9.27
N LYS A 344 -22.64 12.86 10.20
CA LYS A 344 -23.06 14.23 9.87
C LYS A 344 -21.93 15.05 9.21
N LEU A 345 -20.69 14.86 9.66
CA LEU A 345 -19.50 15.59 9.21
C LEU A 345 -18.96 15.11 7.85
N THR A 346 -19.40 13.95 7.36
CA THR A 346 -18.91 13.32 6.13
C THR A 346 -20.06 12.79 5.27
N ARG A 347 -21.16 13.55 5.26
CA ARG A 347 -22.39 13.13 4.59
C ARG A 347 -22.25 13.12 3.09
N ARG A 348 -21.58 14.13 2.49
CA ARG A 348 -21.34 14.20 1.06
C ARG A 348 -20.42 13.06 0.60
N THR A 349 -19.35 12.79 1.36
CA THR A 349 -18.40 11.71 1.08
C THR A 349 -19.13 10.36 1.06
N GLY A 350 -19.89 10.05 2.10
CA GLY A 350 -20.65 8.79 2.15
C GLY A 350 -21.75 8.70 1.09
N SER A 351 -22.40 9.82 0.75
CA SER A 351 -23.40 9.84 -0.31
C SER A 351 -22.78 9.67 -1.71
N PHE A 352 -21.62 10.26 -1.94
CA PHE A 352 -20.88 10.07 -3.18
C PHE A 352 -20.41 8.62 -3.34
N LEU A 353 -19.91 8.01 -2.27
CA LEU A 353 -19.55 6.58 -2.26
C LEU A 353 -20.76 5.69 -2.59
N ALA A 354 -21.94 5.95 -1.98
CA ALA A 354 -23.16 5.22 -2.31
C ALA A 354 -23.59 5.39 -3.77
N LYS A 355 -23.43 6.59 -4.34
CA LYS A 355 -23.68 6.85 -5.76
C LYS A 355 -22.82 5.97 -6.65
N LEU A 356 -21.52 5.85 -6.37
CA LEU A 356 -20.60 4.98 -7.13
C LEU A 356 -21.03 3.51 -7.04
N MET A 357 -21.47 3.04 -5.86
CA MET A 357 -21.98 1.69 -5.69
C MET A 357 -23.25 1.45 -6.52
N TRP A 358 -24.16 2.40 -6.59
CA TRP A 358 -25.37 2.30 -7.43
C TRP A 358 -25.03 2.26 -8.92
N GLU A 359 -24.12 3.12 -9.36
CA GLU A 359 -23.65 3.18 -10.75
C GLU A 359 -22.93 1.88 -11.16
N ALA A 360 -22.27 1.24 -10.20
CA ALA A 360 -21.63 -0.07 -10.38
C ALA A 360 -22.61 -1.26 -10.35
N GLY A 361 -23.90 -1.03 -10.13
CA GLY A 361 -24.92 -2.07 -10.22
C GLY A 361 -25.56 -2.53 -8.91
N VAL A 362 -25.25 -1.90 -7.79
CA VAL A 362 -25.99 -2.13 -6.55
C VAL A 362 -27.38 -1.48 -6.68
N PRO A 363 -28.50 -2.21 -6.53
CA PRO A 363 -29.82 -1.60 -6.64
C PRO A 363 -30.07 -0.54 -5.54
N ARG A 364 -30.66 0.58 -5.91
CA ARG A 364 -30.95 1.70 -4.96
C ARG A 364 -31.93 1.31 -3.85
N ASP A 365 -32.79 0.35 -4.09
CA ASP A 365 -33.74 -0.20 -3.10
C ASP A 365 -33.10 -1.24 -2.18
N VAL A 366 -31.93 -1.80 -2.56
CA VAL A 366 -31.11 -2.68 -1.72
C VAL A 366 -30.14 -1.91 -0.85
N LEU A 367 -29.55 -0.84 -1.38
CA LEU A 367 -28.68 0.10 -0.66
C LEU A 367 -29.37 1.47 -0.59
N ALA A 368 -30.00 1.80 0.53
CA ALA A 368 -30.68 3.07 0.71
C ALA A 368 -29.92 4.00 1.66
N LEU A 369 -29.84 5.30 1.29
CA LEU A 369 -29.28 6.35 2.13
C LEU A 369 -30.33 6.94 3.10
N LEU A 370 -29.89 7.26 4.34
CA LEU A 370 -30.61 8.10 5.28
C LEU A 370 -29.88 9.43 5.45
N GLY A 371 -30.31 10.47 4.73
CA GLY A 371 -29.60 11.75 4.66
C GLY A 371 -29.58 12.60 5.92
N ARG A 372 -30.61 12.68 6.75
CA ARG A 372 -30.66 13.70 7.83
C ARG A 372 -31.30 13.34 9.15
N HIS A 373 -32.05 12.31 9.33
CA HIS A 373 -32.80 12.12 10.59
C HIS A 373 -31.94 11.49 11.69
N PRO A 374 -32.11 11.83 13.01
CA PRO A 374 -31.68 10.96 14.08
C PRO A 374 -32.30 9.58 13.85
N LEU A 375 -31.53 8.51 14.16
CA LEU A 375 -32.05 7.15 14.02
C LEU A 375 -33.44 7.03 14.64
N PRO A 376 -34.41 6.43 13.96
CA PRO A 376 -35.72 6.21 14.51
C PRO A 376 -35.63 5.58 15.90
N ARG A 377 -36.44 6.03 16.87
CA ARG A 377 -36.39 5.55 18.27
C ARG A 377 -36.52 4.03 18.40
N PHE A 378 -37.17 3.36 17.43
CA PHE A 378 -37.27 1.91 17.42
C PHE A 378 -35.93 1.19 17.11
N CYS A 379 -34.98 1.84 16.42
CA CYS A 379 -33.63 1.32 16.27
C CYS A 379 -32.78 1.52 17.54
N ALA A 380 -33.08 2.58 18.32
CA ALA A 380 -32.38 2.90 19.55
C ALA A 380 -32.87 2.06 20.76
N SER A 381 -34.05 1.45 20.67
CA SER A 381 -34.62 0.65 21.77
C SER A 381 -34.07 -0.77 21.90
N ARG A 382 -33.17 -1.19 21.03
CA ARG A 382 -32.40 -2.44 21.17
C ARG A 382 -31.00 -2.13 21.68
N PRO A 383 -30.68 -2.44 22.97
CA PRO A 383 -29.41 -2.05 23.60
C PRO A 383 -28.15 -2.61 22.94
N HIS A 384 -28.28 -3.49 21.95
CA HIS A 384 -27.16 -4.07 21.20
C HIS A 384 -26.71 -3.23 19.97
N LEU A 385 -27.35 -2.07 19.70
CA LEU A 385 -27.05 -1.17 18.58
C LEU A 385 -26.31 0.11 19.02
N ALA A 386 -25.94 0.25 20.27
CA ALA A 386 -25.22 1.42 20.80
C ALA A 386 -23.71 1.16 20.82
N GLY A 387 -23.10 1.09 19.66
CA GLY A 387 -21.64 1.02 19.52
C GLY A 387 -21.26 1.22 18.06
N SER A 388 -20.14 1.91 17.84
CA SER A 388 -19.58 2.24 16.52
C SER A 388 -19.06 1.01 15.78
N PHE A 389 -19.82 -0.07 15.67
CA PHE A 389 -19.42 -1.27 14.97
C PHE A 389 -20.58 -1.79 14.12
N VAL A 390 -20.22 -2.29 12.93
CA VAL A 390 -21.07 -3.15 12.13
C VAL A 390 -21.39 -4.38 12.99
N HIS A 391 -22.60 -4.42 13.57
CA HIS A 391 -23.07 -5.60 14.26
C HIS A 391 -23.83 -6.44 13.22
N ILE A 392 -23.22 -7.51 12.74
CA ILE A 392 -23.86 -8.54 11.94
C ILE A 392 -24.42 -9.55 12.95
N PRO A 393 -25.74 -9.61 13.21
CA PRO A 393 -26.31 -10.72 13.95
C PRO A 393 -26.24 -11.94 13.04
N LEU A 394 -25.30 -12.84 13.30
CA LEU A 394 -25.30 -14.19 12.75
C LEU A 394 -26.42 -14.96 13.45
N ASP A 395 -27.61 -15.01 12.85
CA ASP A 395 -28.65 -15.97 13.23
C ASP A 395 -28.31 -17.32 12.55
N LEU A 396 -27.36 -18.02 13.13
CA LEU A 396 -27.09 -19.42 12.79
C LEU A 396 -28.26 -20.28 13.32
N ARG A 397 -29.31 -20.47 12.54
CA ARG A 397 -30.24 -21.54 12.79
C ARG A 397 -29.59 -22.86 12.33
N VAL A 398 -28.98 -23.55 13.27
CA VAL A 398 -28.65 -24.97 13.13
C VAL A 398 -30.00 -25.67 12.91
N GLY A 399 -30.17 -26.29 11.73
CA GLY A 399 -31.37 -27.05 11.43
C GLY A 399 -31.56 -28.13 12.50
N GLY A 400 -32.56 -27.95 13.36
CA GLY A 400 -32.98 -28.94 14.33
C GLY A 400 -33.54 -30.14 13.58
N SER A 401 -32.90 -31.28 13.74
CA SER A 401 -33.50 -32.58 13.46
C SER A 401 -34.79 -32.67 14.27
N GLU A 402 -35.92 -32.85 13.57
CA GLU A 402 -37.21 -33.19 14.19
C GLU A 402 -37.04 -34.47 15.02
N GLY A 403 -37.68 -34.43 16.18
CA GLY A 403 -37.56 -35.34 17.27
C GLY A 403 -37.91 -36.78 16.92
N VAL A 404 -37.12 -37.66 17.47
CA VAL A 404 -37.51 -39.00 17.82
C VAL A 404 -38.07 -38.94 19.26
N GLY A 405 -39.36 -39.16 19.37
CA GLY A 405 -39.97 -39.34 20.67
C GLY A 405 -39.42 -40.56 21.39
N SER A 406 -39.18 -40.41 22.68
CA SER A 406 -39.04 -41.52 23.60
C SER A 406 -40.09 -41.42 24.66
N ASP A 407 -41.15 -42.23 24.51
CA ASP A 407 -41.85 -42.78 25.63
C ASP A 407 -40.94 -43.77 26.37
N ALA A 408 -40.61 -43.51 27.61
CA ALA A 408 -40.51 -44.41 28.75
C ALA A 408 -40.00 -43.64 29.99
#